data_47fd82f7f854d779b3c002e7c1a3f54b
#
_entry.id   47fd82f7f854d779b3c002e7c1a3f54b
#
_cell.length_a   1.000
_cell.length_b   1.000
_cell.length_c   1.000
_cell.angle_alpha   90.00
_cell.angle_beta   90.00
_cell.angle_gamma   90.00
#
_symmetry.space_group_name_H-M   'P 1'
#
loop_
_entity.id
_entity.type
_entity.pdbx_description
1 polymer ?
#
loop_
_entity_poly.entity_id
_entity_poly.type
_entity_poly.pdbx_seq_one_letter_code
_entity_poly.pdbx_strand_id
1 'polypeptide(L)'
;MKRFLSIVVVLAMSTTLYSQSHHKGHPPKVFLTETPMVHDPVMAYEDSTYYIYATGMGIQQMTSKDRKIWTVLPEPVMTVMPQWTRDSVPGFTHHVWAPDVIKWHGKWWMAYSCSTFGKNGSAIGLLSKPSLRFPIWNDEGCIVTSREKRDDWNAIDPNFVIDDNDQPWLVWGSFWDGIQLAKLDTTMHIAKGECPRTIARRYSPKNHNRMPNPTSKYAGTNAIEAPFIMKHGGYYYLFVSWDYCCMGSKSTYRVVVGRSKTVDGPYVDRDGNDMREGGGTPVIAGDKKLFEAIGHCAAYNMNGEDIYISHGYSVKHKGAAILVQRPIKWTSDGWPELVDSL
;
A
#
# COMPACT_ATOMS: atom_id res chain seq x y z
N MET A 1 84.93 -4.27 -12.60
CA MET A 1 84.35 -3.91 -11.30
C MET A 1 83.24 -2.91 -11.57
N LYS A 2 81.99 -3.38 -11.63
CA LYS A 2 80.77 -2.51 -11.83
C LYS A 2 80.13 -2.35 -10.47
N ARG A 3 80.02 -1.11 -9.98
CA ARG A 3 79.31 -0.77 -8.73
C ARG A 3 77.85 -0.60 -9.06
N PHE A 4 76.98 -1.39 -8.43
CA PHE A 4 75.53 -1.19 -8.43
C PHE A 4 75.14 -0.12 -7.39
N LEU A 5 74.46 0.91 -7.83
CA LEU A 5 73.90 1.95 -6.97
C LEU A 5 72.40 1.57 -6.70
N SER A 6 72.14 1.20 -5.45
CA SER A 6 70.77 0.92 -5.05
C SER A 6 70.04 2.23 -4.68
N ILE A 7 69.04 2.59 -5.42
CA ILE A 7 68.16 3.72 -5.12
C ILE A 7 67.05 3.23 -4.18
N VAL A 8 67.06 3.73 -2.95
CA VAL A 8 65.95 3.53 -1.98
C VAL A 8 64.95 4.62 -2.23
N VAL A 9 63.73 4.22 -2.72
CA VAL A 9 62.58 5.12 -2.86
C VAL A 9 61.82 5.10 -1.54
N VAL A 10 61.88 6.19 -0.79
CA VAL A 10 61.06 6.42 0.40
C VAL A 10 59.69 6.93 -0.05
N LEU A 11 58.66 6.07 0.07
CA LEU A 11 57.29 6.47 -0.12
C LEU A 11 56.81 7.21 1.15
N ALA A 12 56.66 8.52 1.07
CA ALA A 12 56.01 9.28 2.12
C ALA A 12 54.50 9.09 2.01
N MET A 13 53.91 8.30 2.93
CA MET A 13 52.46 8.26 3.11
C MET A 13 51.98 9.53 3.82
N SER A 14 51.36 10.43 3.09
CA SER A 14 50.62 11.54 3.66
C SER A 14 49.30 11.03 4.25
N THR A 15 49.26 10.87 5.56
CA THR A 15 48.00 10.66 6.30
C THR A 15 47.23 11.97 6.37
N THR A 16 46.24 12.14 5.49
CA THR A 16 45.25 13.18 5.63
C THR A 16 44.32 12.78 6.78
N LEU A 17 44.50 13.43 7.91
CA LEU A 17 43.56 13.38 9.04
C LEU A 17 42.26 14.09 8.58
N TYR A 18 41.26 13.29 8.24
CA TYR A 18 39.89 13.77 8.15
C TYR A 18 39.40 14.12 9.56
N SER A 19 39.37 15.41 9.86
CA SER A 19 38.69 15.94 11.03
C SER A 19 37.17 15.66 10.86
N GLN A 20 36.69 14.60 11.52
CA GLN A 20 35.23 14.42 11.70
C GLN A 20 34.76 15.51 12.64
N SER A 21 34.13 16.55 12.09
CA SER A 21 33.31 17.47 12.87
C SER A 21 32.14 16.67 13.44
N HIS A 22 32.21 16.26 14.69
CA HIS A 22 31.07 15.75 15.43
C HIS A 22 30.07 16.90 15.60
N HIS A 23 29.17 17.05 14.62
CA HIS A 23 27.92 17.71 14.89
C HIS A 23 27.22 16.83 15.94
N LYS A 24 27.15 17.34 17.17
CA LYS A 24 26.23 16.82 18.20
C LYS A 24 24.80 17.11 17.72
N GLY A 25 24.32 16.34 16.75
CA GLY A 25 22.93 16.32 16.36
C GLY A 25 22.14 15.84 17.58
N HIS A 26 21.20 16.61 18.03
CA HIS A 26 20.19 16.09 18.97
C HIS A 26 19.56 14.86 18.34
N PRO A 27 19.37 13.76 19.09
CA PRO A 27 18.63 12.60 18.54
C PRO A 27 17.31 13.10 17.98
N PRO A 28 16.86 12.59 16.82
CA PRO A 28 15.63 13.02 16.21
C PRO A 28 14.51 12.88 17.24
N LYS A 29 13.70 13.93 17.42
CA LYS A 29 12.61 13.93 18.39
C LYS A 29 11.60 12.88 17.96
N VAL A 30 11.47 11.84 18.76
CA VAL A 30 10.42 10.83 18.62
C VAL A 30 9.08 11.53 18.90
N PHE A 31 8.14 11.41 17.96
CA PHE A 31 6.81 11.99 18.11
C PHE A 31 5.81 10.89 18.46
N LEU A 32 5.13 11.03 19.59
CA LEU A 32 4.06 10.15 20.05
C LEU A 32 2.69 10.75 19.72
N THR A 33 1.76 9.93 19.26
CA THR A 33 0.41 10.37 18.93
C THR A 33 -0.63 9.27 19.14
N GLU A 34 -1.81 9.63 19.61
CA GLU A 34 -3.01 8.80 19.64
C GLU A 34 -3.84 8.95 18.36
N THR A 35 -3.53 9.97 17.55
CA THR A 35 -4.24 10.26 16.30
C THR A 35 -3.23 10.37 15.15
N PRO A 36 -2.71 9.23 14.64
CA PRO A 36 -1.78 9.25 13.53
C PRO A 36 -2.36 9.90 12.29
N MET A 37 -1.65 10.87 11.72
CA MET A 37 -1.95 11.38 10.38
C MET A 37 -1.36 10.41 9.38
N VAL A 38 -2.22 9.74 8.64
CA VAL A 38 -1.84 8.70 7.66
C VAL A 38 -2.71 8.81 6.42
N HIS A 39 -2.16 8.40 5.29
CA HIS A 39 -2.89 8.15 4.06
C HIS A 39 -2.50 6.76 3.56
N ASP A 40 -3.47 5.95 3.12
CA ASP A 40 -3.28 4.58 2.62
C ASP A 40 -2.49 3.67 3.60
N PRO A 41 -2.94 3.53 4.86
CA PRO A 41 -2.20 2.78 5.86
C PRO A 41 -2.33 1.27 5.68
N VAL A 42 -1.22 0.57 5.88
CA VAL A 42 -1.18 -0.89 6.09
C VAL A 42 -0.48 -1.20 7.38
N MET A 43 -0.77 -2.37 7.95
CA MET A 43 -0.25 -2.77 9.25
C MET A 43 0.42 -4.14 9.19
N ALA A 44 1.50 -4.29 9.95
CA ALA A 44 2.18 -5.55 10.20
C ALA A 44 2.39 -5.76 11.71
N TYR A 45 2.62 -7.00 12.11
CA TYR A 45 2.90 -7.34 13.50
C TYR A 45 4.07 -8.31 13.59
N GLU A 46 5.07 -7.95 14.40
CA GLU A 46 6.21 -8.80 14.68
C GLU A 46 6.76 -8.49 16.09
N ASP A 47 7.09 -9.52 16.85
CA ASP A 47 7.72 -9.42 18.18
C ASP A 47 7.00 -8.42 19.11
N SER A 48 5.69 -8.60 19.29
CA SER A 48 4.84 -7.76 20.15
C SER A 48 4.88 -6.27 19.77
N THR A 49 5.09 -5.98 18.49
CA THR A 49 5.10 -4.61 17.95
C THR A 49 4.25 -4.54 16.69
N TYR A 50 3.35 -3.58 16.66
CA TYR A 50 2.60 -3.20 15.47
C TYR A 50 3.41 -2.16 14.69
N TYR A 51 3.41 -2.30 13.39
CA TYR A 51 4.05 -1.40 12.43
C TYR A 51 2.97 -0.87 11.48
N ILE A 52 2.91 0.43 11.28
CA ILE A 52 2.14 1.04 10.20
C ILE A 52 3.11 1.59 9.16
N TYR A 53 2.80 1.31 7.90
CA TYR A 53 3.40 1.93 6.73
C TYR A 53 2.31 2.67 5.97
N ALA A 54 2.63 3.86 5.46
CA ALA A 54 1.65 4.72 4.82
C ALA A 54 2.29 5.56 3.70
N THR A 55 1.46 6.09 2.82
CA THR A 55 1.86 7.06 1.80
C THR A 55 2.68 8.20 2.42
N GLY A 56 3.78 8.55 1.78
CA GLY A 56 4.66 9.63 2.23
C GLY A 56 5.95 9.75 1.43
N MET A 57 6.81 10.67 1.84
CA MET A 57 8.14 10.82 1.25
C MET A 57 8.99 9.60 1.62
N GLY A 58 9.15 8.66 0.68
CA GLY A 58 9.88 7.41 0.90
C GLY A 58 9.16 6.39 1.80
N ILE A 59 7.82 6.46 1.95
CA ILE A 59 6.94 5.67 2.83
C ILE A 59 7.11 6.06 4.30
N GLN A 60 6.05 6.63 4.88
CA GLN A 60 5.97 6.90 6.31
C GLN A 60 5.87 5.61 7.12
N GLN A 61 6.47 5.59 8.30
CA GLN A 61 6.40 4.44 9.20
C GLN A 61 6.20 4.82 10.65
N MET A 62 5.46 3.99 11.37
CA MET A 62 5.14 4.16 12.78
C MET A 62 5.14 2.82 13.50
N THR A 63 5.35 2.83 14.80
CA THR A 63 5.27 1.63 15.63
C THR A 63 4.37 1.86 16.85
N SER A 64 3.76 0.76 17.34
CA SER A 64 2.97 0.76 18.57
C SER A 64 3.05 -0.58 19.28
N LYS A 65 2.87 -0.57 20.61
CA LYS A 65 2.74 -1.79 21.40
C LYS A 65 1.28 -2.18 21.67
N ASP A 66 0.36 -1.24 21.50
CA ASP A 66 -1.04 -1.37 21.94
C ASP A 66 -2.06 -0.88 20.90
N ARG A 67 -1.59 -0.39 19.74
CA ARG A 67 -2.40 0.25 18.67
C ARG A 67 -3.13 1.53 19.12
N LYS A 68 -2.84 2.06 20.31
CA LYS A 68 -3.43 3.30 20.85
C LYS A 68 -2.44 4.44 20.75
N ILE A 69 -1.23 4.24 21.25
CA ILE A 69 -0.16 5.23 21.19
C ILE A 69 0.82 4.79 20.11
N TRP A 70 1.03 5.65 19.13
CA TRP A 70 1.91 5.43 17.99
C TRP A 70 3.15 6.29 18.09
N THR A 71 4.29 5.67 17.87
CA THR A 71 5.58 6.32 17.71
C THR A 71 5.81 6.57 16.24
N VAL A 72 5.80 7.82 15.82
CA VAL A 72 6.16 8.21 14.43
C VAL A 72 7.66 8.16 14.30
N LEU A 73 8.17 7.34 13.39
CA LEU A 73 9.59 7.22 13.12
C LEU A 73 10.06 8.38 12.24
N PRO A 74 11.20 9.01 12.56
CA PRO A 74 11.67 10.18 11.81
C PRO A 74 12.17 9.83 10.41
N GLU A 75 12.70 8.62 10.23
CA GLU A 75 13.22 8.17 8.95
C GLU A 75 12.14 7.39 8.18
N PRO A 76 11.95 7.68 6.89
CA PRO A 76 11.08 6.87 6.04
C PRO A 76 11.70 5.49 5.77
N VAL A 77 10.90 4.59 5.18
CA VAL A 77 11.37 3.27 4.72
C VAL A 77 12.51 3.39 3.71
N MET A 78 12.40 4.36 2.79
CA MET A 78 13.41 4.64 1.76
C MET A 78 13.82 6.11 1.82
N THR A 79 15.09 6.36 2.13
CA THR A 79 15.69 7.69 2.08
C THR A 79 16.21 8.06 0.69
N VAL A 80 16.49 7.06 -0.13
CA VAL A 80 16.92 7.20 -1.53
C VAL A 80 16.06 6.29 -2.40
N MET A 81 15.49 6.85 -3.45
CA MET A 81 14.70 6.07 -4.40
C MET A 81 15.60 5.37 -5.41
N PRO A 82 15.34 4.07 -5.70
CA PRO A 82 16.02 3.37 -6.77
C PRO A 82 15.90 4.08 -8.12
N GLN A 83 16.95 4.08 -8.93
CA GLN A 83 16.97 4.80 -10.21
C GLN A 83 15.86 4.33 -11.15
N TRP A 84 15.54 3.03 -11.16
CA TRP A 84 14.51 2.46 -12.01
C TRP A 84 13.12 3.11 -11.83
N THR A 85 12.83 3.68 -10.64
CA THR A 85 11.55 4.36 -10.37
C THR A 85 11.34 5.58 -11.25
N ARG A 86 12.41 6.36 -11.50
CA ARG A 86 12.40 7.53 -12.38
C ARG A 86 12.40 7.12 -13.84
N ASP A 87 13.10 6.04 -14.18
CA ASP A 87 13.16 5.51 -15.54
C ASP A 87 11.80 4.95 -15.99
N SER A 88 11.08 4.31 -15.06
CA SER A 88 9.75 3.72 -15.29
C SER A 88 8.63 4.76 -15.26
N VAL A 89 8.72 5.76 -14.38
CA VAL A 89 7.68 6.77 -14.15
C VAL A 89 8.28 8.18 -14.28
N PRO A 90 8.40 8.70 -15.50
CA PRO A 90 8.85 10.08 -15.72
C PRO A 90 7.96 11.07 -14.97
N GLY A 91 8.57 11.93 -14.14
CA GLY A 91 7.87 12.88 -13.28
C GLY A 91 7.55 12.36 -11.87
N PHE A 92 7.87 11.11 -11.56
CA PHE A 92 7.85 10.63 -10.18
C PHE A 92 8.86 11.39 -9.32
N THR A 93 8.40 11.81 -8.16
CA THR A 93 9.26 12.58 -7.26
C THR A 93 9.65 11.79 -5.99
N HIS A 94 9.65 11.66 -5.03
CA HIS A 94 9.97 10.82 -3.86
C HIS A 94 8.70 10.51 -3.02
N HIS A 95 7.55 10.98 -3.48
CA HIS A 95 6.29 10.76 -2.77
C HIS A 95 5.72 9.41 -3.18
N VAL A 96 5.98 8.40 -2.38
CA VAL A 96 5.60 6.99 -2.60
C VAL A 96 4.21 6.77 -2.04
N TRP A 97 3.36 6.02 -2.77
CA TRP A 97 1.97 5.83 -2.40
C TRP A 97 1.67 4.38 -2.03
N ALA A 98 0.65 4.23 -1.20
CA ALA A 98 -0.08 3.00 -0.93
C ALA A 98 0.82 1.76 -0.84
N PRO A 99 1.63 1.62 0.21
CA PRO A 99 2.38 0.39 0.43
C PRO A 99 1.46 -0.75 0.85
N ASP A 100 1.88 -1.99 0.57
CA ASP A 100 1.37 -3.19 1.24
C ASP A 100 2.52 -4.03 1.78
N VAL A 101 2.28 -4.80 2.83
CA VAL A 101 3.32 -5.57 3.49
C VAL A 101 2.82 -6.94 3.94
N ILE A 102 3.56 -7.99 3.58
CA ILE A 102 3.24 -9.37 3.95
C ILE A 102 4.49 -10.14 4.40
N LYS A 103 4.30 -11.08 5.32
CA LYS A 103 5.33 -12.08 5.66
C LYS A 103 5.08 -13.36 4.88
N TRP A 104 6.07 -13.78 4.11
CA TRP A 104 5.99 -15.02 3.34
C TRP A 104 7.37 -15.66 3.21
N HIS A 105 7.47 -16.97 3.40
CA HIS A 105 8.71 -17.77 3.34
C HIS A 105 9.85 -17.18 4.16
N GLY A 106 9.54 -16.73 5.39
CA GLY A 106 10.55 -16.23 6.35
C GLY A 106 11.07 -14.82 6.08
N LYS A 107 10.55 -14.13 5.07
CA LYS A 107 10.85 -12.73 4.75
C LYS A 107 9.61 -11.86 4.86
N TRP A 108 9.81 -10.58 5.15
CA TRP A 108 8.85 -9.54 4.92
C TRP A 108 9.04 -8.96 3.52
N TRP A 109 7.94 -8.82 2.82
CA TRP A 109 7.86 -8.24 1.48
C TRP A 109 6.99 -6.99 1.55
N MET A 110 7.38 -5.95 0.82
CA MET A 110 6.60 -4.72 0.72
C MET A 110 6.47 -4.32 -0.74
N ALA A 111 5.24 -4.18 -1.22
CA ALA A 111 4.95 -3.52 -2.48
C ALA A 111 4.67 -2.03 -2.23
N TYR A 112 4.95 -1.18 -3.22
CA TYR A 112 4.71 0.26 -3.13
C TYR A 112 4.48 0.88 -4.51
N SER A 113 3.77 1.99 -4.56
CA SER A 113 3.38 2.63 -5.82
C SER A 113 4.23 3.86 -6.13
N CYS A 114 4.73 3.93 -7.36
CA CYS A 114 5.33 5.11 -7.97
C CYS A 114 4.42 5.62 -9.07
N SER A 115 3.94 6.85 -8.98
CA SER A 115 2.99 7.41 -9.95
C SER A 115 3.02 8.93 -10.00
N THR A 116 2.19 9.48 -10.90
CA THR A 116 1.82 10.90 -10.94
C THR A 116 0.30 11.03 -10.94
N PHE A 117 -0.24 12.00 -10.17
CA PHE A 117 -1.67 12.12 -9.93
C PHE A 117 -2.48 12.23 -11.23
N GLY A 118 -3.54 11.41 -11.32
CA GLY A 118 -4.50 11.41 -12.43
C GLY A 118 -3.99 10.79 -13.73
N LYS A 119 -2.86 10.08 -13.72
CA LYS A 119 -2.30 9.36 -14.87
C LYS A 119 -2.10 7.89 -14.53
N ASN A 120 -1.99 7.04 -15.56
CA ASN A 120 -1.66 5.63 -15.40
C ASN A 120 -0.26 5.24 -15.91
N GLY A 121 0.62 6.22 -16.09
CA GLY A 121 2.05 5.98 -16.21
C GLY A 121 2.62 5.69 -14.82
N SER A 122 2.57 4.44 -14.36
CA SER A 122 2.84 4.05 -12.98
C SER A 122 3.65 2.77 -12.88
N ALA A 123 4.19 2.51 -11.69
CA ALA A 123 4.93 1.29 -11.39
C ALA A 123 4.71 0.86 -9.94
N ILE A 124 4.65 -0.44 -9.70
CA ILE A 124 4.69 -1.05 -8.36
C ILE A 124 6.09 -1.63 -8.16
N GLY A 125 6.78 -1.14 -7.12
CA GLY A 125 8.07 -1.64 -6.69
C GLY A 125 7.97 -2.67 -5.58
N LEU A 126 9.06 -3.39 -5.35
CA LEU A 126 9.18 -4.46 -4.37
C LEU A 126 10.38 -4.23 -3.47
N LEU A 127 10.15 -4.37 -2.17
CA LEU A 127 11.21 -4.40 -1.16
C LEU A 127 11.12 -5.69 -0.36
N SER A 128 12.25 -6.12 0.22
CA SER A 128 12.27 -7.23 1.17
C SER A 128 13.20 -6.99 2.37
N LYS A 129 12.91 -7.68 3.49
CA LYS A 129 13.81 -7.80 4.62
C LYS A 129 13.50 -9.02 5.49
N PRO A 130 14.46 -9.52 6.28
CA PRO A 130 14.24 -10.73 7.09
C PRO A 130 13.37 -10.48 8.33
N SER A 131 13.35 -9.27 8.87
CA SER A 131 12.53 -8.90 10.04
C SER A 131 12.22 -7.41 10.01
N LEU A 132 11.06 -7.01 10.53
CA LEU A 132 10.64 -5.60 10.61
C LEU A 132 11.55 -4.75 11.51
N ARG A 133 12.29 -5.38 12.42
CA ARG A 133 13.28 -4.70 13.27
C ARG A 133 14.55 -4.29 12.55
N PHE A 134 14.88 -4.92 11.41
CA PHE A 134 16.03 -4.48 10.62
C PHE A 134 15.74 -3.11 10.00
N PRO A 135 16.70 -2.19 10.03
CA PRO A 135 16.48 -0.83 9.56
C PRO A 135 16.36 -0.73 8.03
N ILE A 136 17.01 -1.64 7.30
CA ILE A 136 17.16 -1.54 5.85
C ILE A 136 16.24 -2.53 5.15
N TRP A 137 15.50 -2.02 4.15
CA TRP A 137 14.81 -2.79 3.15
C TRP A 137 15.69 -2.94 1.91
N ASN A 138 15.77 -4.14 1.35
CA ASN A 138 16.45 -4.40 0.08
C ASN A 138 15.52 -4.08 -1.07
N ASP A 139 16.01 -3.37 -2.08
CA ASP A 139 15.27 -3.16 -3.34
C ASP A 139 15.32 -4.45 -4.16
N GLU A 140 14.15 -4.99 -4.48
CA GLU A 140 13.96 -6.18 -5.33
C GLU A 140 13.49 -5.78 -6.74
N GLY A 141 13.39 -4.49 -7.03
CA GLY A 141 13.03 -3.96 -8.34
C GLY A 141 11.54 -3.74 -8.56
N CYS A 142 11.12 -3.78 -9.82
CA CYS A 142 9.76 -3.48 -10.26
C CYS A 142 8.95 -4.76 -10.48
N ILE A 143 7.75 -4.85 -9.88
CA ILE A 143 6.83 -5.98 -10.09
C ILE A 143 6.05 -5.80 -11.39
N VAL A 144 5.46 -4.61 -11.59
CA VAL A 144 4.56 -4.32 -12.73
C VAL A 144 4.54 -2.83 -13.05
N THR A 145 4.38 -2.50 -14.32
CA THR A 145 4.22 -1.12 -14.79
C THR A 145 2.97 -0.97 -15.63
N SER A 146 2.33 0.18 -15.54
CA SER A 146 1.33 0.61 -16.52
C SER A 146 1.82 1.84 -17.29
N ARG A 147 1.31 2.00 -18.52
CA ARG A 147 1.65 3.13 -19.40
C ARG A 147 0.42 3.62 -20.13
N GLU A 148 0.31 4.93 -20.29
CA GLU A 148 -0.71 5.53 -21.13
C GLU A 148 -0.72 4.91 -22.53
N LYS A 149 -1.91 4.64 -23.06
CA LYS A 149 -2.14 4.05 -24.39
C LYS A 149 -1.66 2.59 -24.59
N ARG A 150 -0.98 2.00 -23.63
CA ARG A 150 -0.64 0.57 -23.63
C ARG A 150 -1.61 -0.23 -22.78
N ASP A 151 -1.92 0.28 -21.58
CA ASP A 151 -2.67 -0.45 -20.58
C ASP A 151 -3.97 0.29 -20.23
N ASP A 152 -5.04 -0.46 -20.05
CA ASP A 152 -6.35 0.03 -19.63
C ASP A 152 -6.52 -0.01 -18.09
N TRP A 153 -5.41 -0.13 -17.34
CA TRP A 153 -5.37 -0.17 -15.88
C TRP A 153 -4.23 0.68 -15.34
N ASN A 154 -4.17 0.88 -14.04
CA ASN A 154 -3.16 1.69 -13.37
C ASN A 154 -2.38 0.85 -12.35
N ALA A 155 -1.05 0.81 -12.45
CA ALA A 155 -0.16 0.05 -11.57
C ALA A 155 0.10 0.80 -10.25
N ILE A 156 -0.94 0.95 -9.43
CA ILE A 156 -0.88 1.48 -8.07
C ILE A 156 -1.79 0.69 -7.13
N ASP A 157 -1.71 0.98 -5.85
CA ASP A 157 -2.50 0.38 -4.77
C ASP A 157 -2.36 -1.14 -4.71
N PRO A 158 -1.12 -1.65 -4.56
CA PRO A 158 -0.89 -3.08 -4.47
C PRO A 158 -1.42 -3.66 -3.16
N ASN A 159 -1.86 -4.93 -3.21
CA ASN A 159 -2.03 -5.78 -2.05
C ASN A 159 -1.59 -7.20 -2.38
N PHE A 160 -0.82 -7.81 -1.50
CA PHE A 160 -0.43 -9.20 -1.59
C PHE A 160 -1.47 -10.11 -0.95
N VAL A 161 -1.71 -11.26 -1.55
CA VAL A 161 -2.48 -12.34 -0.94
C VAL A 161 -1.82 -13.69 -1.22
N ILE A 162 -1.80 -14.55 -0.21
CA ILE A 162 -1.34 -15.93 -0.34
C ILE A 162 -2.57 -16.85 -0.31
N ASP A 163 -2.73 -17.67 -1.33
CA ASP A 163 -3.87 -18.60 -1.41
C ASP A 163 -3.64 -19.88 -0.57
N ASP A 164 -4.63 -20.77 -0.58
CA ASP A 164 -4.60 -22.04 0.17
C ASP A 164 -3.51 -23.03 -0.29
N ASN A 165 -2.93 -22.79 -1.48
CA ASN A 165 -1.87 -23.60 -2.06
C ASN A 165 -0.50 -22.97 -1.87
N ASP A 166 -0.37 -21.98 -0.98
CA ASP A 166 0.85 -21.18 -0.75
C ASP A 166 1.32 -20.41 -2.01
N GLN A 167 0.40 -20.14 -2.94
CA GLN A 167 0.65 -19.37 -4.15
C GLN A 167 0.48 -17.88 -3.85
N PRO A 168 1.51 -17.05 -4.04
CA PRO A 168 1.38 -15.59 -3.90
C PRO A 168 0.70 -14.97 -5.13
N TRP A 169 -0.10 -13.94 -4.86
CA TRP A 169 -0.81 -13.14 -5.86
C TRP A 169 -0.62 -11.67 -5.54
N LEU A 170 -0.66 -10.83 -6.58
CA LEU A 170 -0.77 -9.39 -6.47
C LEU A 170 -2.16 -8.97 -6.97
N VAL A 171 -2.84 -8.17 -6.16
CA VAL A 171 -4.02 -7.43 -6.57
C VAL A 171 -3.67 -5.94 -6.54
N TRP A 172 -4.13 -5.15 -7.54
CA TRP A 172 -3.82 -3.73 -7.64
C TRP A 172 -4.83 -3.01 -8.51
N GLY A 173 -4.77 -1.70 -8.56
CA GLY A 173 -5.52 -0.91 -9.53
C GLY A 173 -6.26 0.25 -8.94
N SER A 174 -6.44 1.26 -9.77
CA SER A 174 -7.14 2.49 -9.46
C SER A 174 -7.72 3.07 -10.74
N PHE A 175 -9.02 3.28 -10.78
CA PHE A 175 -9.78 3.79 -11.94
C PHE A 175 -9.61 2.91 -13.21
N TRP A 176 -9.52 3.50 -14.39
CA TRP A 176 -9.43 2.84 -15.71
C TRP A 176 -10.34 1.60 -15.79
N ASP A 177 -9.80 0.40 -16.02
CA ASP A 177 -10.57 -0.85 -16.03
C ASP A 177 -10.75 -1.48 -14.63
N GLY A 178 -10.37 -0.76 -13.59
CA GLY A 178 -10.59 -1.18 -12.21
C GLY A 178 -9.46 -2.05 -11.65
N ILE A 179 -9.86 -3.04 -10.84
CA ILE A 179 -8.94 -3.84 -10.02
C ILE A 179 -8.45 -5.05 -10.79
N GLN A 180 -7.14 -5.18 -10.85
CA GLN A 180 -6.41 -6.25 -11.52
C GLN A 180 -5.89 -7.29 -10.53
N LEU A 181 -5.71 -8.52 -10.97
CA LEU A 181 -5.13 -9.63 -10.22
C LEU A 181 -4.18 -10.42 -11.13
N ALA A 182 -3.03 -10.85 -10.61
CA ALA A 182 -2.11 -11.75 -11.28
C ALA A 182 -1.35 -12.62 -10.28
N LYS A 183 -0.93 -13.81 -10.71
CA LYS A 183 -0.04 -14.68 -9.93
C LYS A 183 1.36 -14.10 -9.86
N LEU A 184 1.99 -14.27 -8.72
CA LEU A 184 3.40 -14.01 -8.54
C LEU A 184 4.18 -15.33 -8.53
N ASP A 185 5.47 -15.25 -8.83
CA ASP A 185 6.40 -16.36 -8.64
C ASP A 185 7.02 -16.32 -7.23
N THR A 186 7.97 -17.22 -6.96
CA THR A 186 8.65 -17.32 -5.68
C THR A 186 9.58 -16.15 -5.36
N THR A 187 9.80 -15.25 -6.30
CA THR A 187 10.54 -13.99 -6.12
C THR A 187 9.62 -12.80 -5.92
N MET A 188 8.30 -13.03 -5.81
CA MET A 188 7.23 -12.03 -5.67
C MET A 188 7.11 -11.08 -6.89
N HIS A 189 7.54 -11.54 -8.06
CA HIS A 189 7.31 -10.85 -9.33
C HIS A 189 6.20 -11.56 -10.12
N ILE A 190 5.60 -10.86 -11.10
CA ILE A 190 4.58 -11.46 -11.97
C ILE A 190 5.12 -12.76 -12.59
N ALA A 191 4.41 -13.85 -12.37
CA ALA A 191 4.82 -15.17 -12.87
C ALA A 191 4.92 -15.18 -14.40
N LYS A 192 5.92 -15.89 -14.92
CA LYS A 192 6.16 -15.95 -16.37
C LYS A 192 4.93 -16.44 -17.13
N GLY A 193 4.45 -15.64 -18.08
CA GLY A 193 3.28 -15.95 -18.91
C GLY A 193 1.94 -15.59 -18.25
N GLU A 194 1.95 -15.07 -17.03
CA GLU A 194 0.74 -14.57 -16.38
C GLU A 194 0.32 -13.23 -17.00
N CYS A 195 -1.00 -13.08 -17.20
CA CYS A 195 -1.60 -11.85 -17.66
C CYS A 195 -2.55 -11.30 -16.59
N PRO A 196 -2.53 -10.00 -16.33
CA PRO A 196 -3.49 -9.37 -15.43
C PRO A 196 -4.94 -9.62 -15.88
N ARG A 197 -5.83 -9.80 -14.91
CA ARG A 197 -7.27 -9.94 -15.15
C ARG A 197 -8.06 -9.03 -14.22
N THR A 198 -9.10 -8.42 -14.74
CA THR A 198 -9.97 -7.53 -13.96
C THR A 198 -10.90 -8.35 -13.07
N ILE A 199 -10.91 -8.05 -11.77
CA ILE A 199 -11.75 -8.74 -10.77
C ILE A 199 -12.82 -7.84 -10.15
N ALA A 200 -12.71 -6.51 -10.27
CA ALA A 200 -13.74 -5.58 -9.78
C ALA A 200 -13.75 -4.26 -10.57
N ARG A 201 -14.92 -3.64 -10.69
CA ARG A 201 -15.18 -2.33 -11.29
C ARG A 201 -16.22 -1.56 -10.46
N ARG A 202 -16.16 -0.24 -10.50
CA ARG A 202 -17.18 0.62 -9.87
C ARG A 202 -18.51 0.57 -10.61
N TYR A 203 -18.45 0.40 -11.92
CA TYR A 203 -19.62 0.33 -12.81
C TYR A 203 -19.48 -0.84 -13.77
N SER A 204 -20.62 -1.42 -14.13
CA SER A 204 -20.66 -2.36 -15.25
C SER A 204 -20.07 -1.72 -16.51
N PRO A 205 -19.25 -2.42 -17.29
CA PRO A 205 -18.77 -1.92 -18.59
C PRO A 205 -19.89 -1.51 -19.54
N LYS A 206 -21.09 -2.06 -19.36
CA LYS A 206 -22.31 -1.77 -20.14
C LYS A 206 -23.03 -0.51 -19.67
N ASN A 207 -22.66 0.06 -18.51
CA ASN A 207 -23.32 1.24 -17.98
C ASN A 207 -22.81 2.51 -18.68
N HIS A 208 -23.70 3.22 -19.37
CA HIS A 208 -23.40 4.46 -20.08
C HIS A 208 -23.66 5.71 -19.23
N ASN A 209 -24.37 5.60 -18.10
CA ASN A 209 -24.72 6.72 -17.22
C ASN A 209 -23.68 6.90 -16.09
N ARG A 210 -22.39 6.96 -16.45
CA ARG A 210 -21.30 7.12 -15.49
C ARG A 210 -21.15 8.57 -15.08
N MET A 211 -20.90 8.78 -13.77
CA MET A 211 -20.64 10.13 -13.26
C MET A 211 -19.29 10.63 -13.75
N PRO A 212 -19.16 11.93 -14.14
CA PRO A 212 -17.90 12.52 -14.48
C PRO A 212 -16.89 12.41 -13.32
N ASN A 213 -15.60 12.23 -13.64
CA ASN A 213 -14.54 12.24 -12.65
C ASN A 213 -14.12 13.70 -12.33
N PRO A 214 -14.37 14.19 -11.09
CA PRO A 214 -14.03 15.55 -10.71
C PRO A 214 -12.53 15.77 -10.46
N THR A 215 -11.75 14.70 -10.31
CA THR A 215 -10.32 14.77 -9.93
C THR A 215 -9.38 14.62 -11.12
N SER A 216 -9.80 13.90 -12.17
CA SER A 216 -8.98 13.69 -13.37
C SER A 216 -9.83 13.40 -14.61
N LYS A 217 -9.58 14.15 -15.66
CA LYS A 217 -10.17 13.88 -16.98
C LYS A 217 -9.59 12.64 -17.67
N TYR A 218 -8.45 12.16 -17.23
CA TYR A 218 -7.73 11.03 -17.85
C TYR A 218 -8.09 9.67 -17.22
N ALA A 219 -8.32 9.66 -15.91
CA ALA A 219 -8.57 8.43 -15.14
C ALA A 219 -9.95 7.80 -15.38
N GLY A 220 -10.82 8.50 -16.14
CA GLY A 220 -12.18 8.02 -16.44
C GLY A 220 -13.10 8.05 -15.23
N THR A 221 -14.27 7.46 -15.39
CA THR A 221 -15.39 7.52 -14.40
C THR A 221 -15.47 6.29 -13.49
N ASN A 222 -14.64 5.27 -13.74
CA ASN A 222 -14.66 4.01 -13.00
C ASN A 222 -13.95 4.17 -11.64
N ALA A 223 -14.57 4.93 -10.73
CA ALA A 223 -14.01 5.35 -9.44
C ALA A 223 -13.98 4.19 -8.43
N ILE A 224 -13.03 3.29 -8.63
CA ILE A 224 -12.70 2.15 -7.76
C ILE A 224 -11.19 2.06 -7.62
N GLU A 225 -10.68 1.78 -6.40
CA GLU A 225 -9.26 1.64 -6.13
C GLU A 225 -9.00 0.93 -4.79
N ALA A 226 -7.73 0.86 -4.37
CA ALA A 226 -7.33 0.37 -3.06
C ALA A 226 -7.89 -1.03 -2.73
N PRO A 227 -7.58 -2.05 -3.54
CA PRO A 227 -8.02 -3.40 -3.24
C PRO A 227 -7.28 -3.96 -2.03
N PHE A 228 -7.98 -4.73 -1.20
CA PHE A 228 -7.39 -5.54 -0.15
C PHE A 228 -8.14 -6.86 -0.02
N ILE A 229 -7.43 -7.98 -0.08
CA ILE A 229 -8.03 -9.31 0.07
C ILE A 229 -7.69 -9.89 1.44
N MET A 230 -8.74 -10.13 2.24
CA MET A 230 -8.66 -10.85 3.51
C MET A 230 -9.30 -12.22 3.37
N LYS A 231 -8.68 -13.25 3.97
CA LYS A 231 -9.25 -14.59 4.04
C LYS A 231 -9.92 -14.82 5.39
N HIS A 232 -11.18 -15.27 5.37
CA HIS A 232 -11.92 -15.62 6.56
C HIS A 232 -13.00 -16.68 6.25
N GLY A 233 -13.21 -17.66 7.16
CA GLY A 233 -14.32 -18.63 7.08
C GLY A 233 -14.40 -19.41 5.76
N GLY A 234 -13.25 -19.65 5.10
CA GLY A 234 -13.18 -20.34 3.81
C GLY A 234 -13.63 -19.51 2.60
N TYR A 235 -13.59 -18.18 2.74
CA TYR A 235 -13.78 -17.21 1.68
C TYR A 235 -12.63 -16.22 1.60
N TYR A 236 -12.40 -15.67 0.42
CA TYR A 236 -11.60 -14.48 0.15
C TYR A 236 -12.55 -13.29 0.06
N TYR A 237 -12.31 -12.27 0.85
CA TYR A 237 -13.08 -11.02 0.87
C TYR A 237 -12.27 -9.93 0.20
N LEU A 238 -12.74 -9.45 -0.94
CA LEU A 238 -12.16 -8.33 -1.67
C LEU A 238 -12.82 -7.04 -1.19
N PHE A 239 -12.09 -6.27 -0.38
CA PHE A 239 -12.44 -4.90 -0.04
C PHE A 239 -11.90 -3.98 -1.12
N VAL A 240 -12.67 -2.99 -1.51
CA VAL A 240 -12.26 -1.93 -2.44
C VAL A 240 -12.85 -0.60 -2.01
N SER A 241 -12.19 0.47 -2.39
CA SER A 241 -12.70 1.81 -2.15
C SER A 241 -13.41 2.34 -3.40
N TRP A 242 -14.58 2.94 -3.20
CA TRP A 242 -15.36 3.61 -4.21
C TRP A 242 -15.32 5.11 -4.06
N ASP A 243 -15.52 5.80 -5.17
CA ASP A 243 -15.65 7.23 -5.29
C ASP A 243 -14.30 7.95 -5.06
N TYR A 244 -14.20 9.12 -4.40
CA TYR A 244 -13.06 9.99 -4.54
C TYR A 244 -12.37 10.28 -3.21
N CYS A 245 -11.06 10.00 -3.16
CA CYS A 245 -10.14 10.45 -2.13
C CYS A 245 -9.57 11.85 -2.43
N CYS A 246 -8.63 12.28 -1.62
CA CYS A 246 -7.64 13.33 -1.92
C CYS A 246 -8.21 14.74 -2.11
N MET A 247 -9.44 14.98 -1.64
CA MET A 247 -10.12 16.27 -1.67
C MET A 247 -10.41 16.83 -0.26
N GLY A 248 -9.76 16.29 0.78
CA GLY A 248 -9.97 16.71 2.17
C GLY A 248 -11.45 16.58 2.57
N SER A 249 -12.05 17.67 3.05
CA SER A 249 -13.46 17.71 3.45
C SER A 249 -14.47 17.50 2.31
N LYS A 250 -14.03 17.53 1.06
CA LYS A 250 -14.87 17.25 -0.12
C LYS A 250 -14.75 15.81 -0.60
N SER A 251 -13.95 14.98 0.03
CA SER A 251 -13.81 13.57 -0.30
C SER A 251 -15.12 12.83 -0.12
N THR A 252 -15.36 11.83 -0.98
CA THR A 252 -16.59 11.01 -1.00
C THR A 252 -16.28 9.52 -0.85
N TYR A 253 -15.05 9.20 -0.51
CA TYR A 253 -14.49 7.87 -0.37
C TYR A 253 -15.30 6.99 0.57
N ARG A 254 -15.50 5.73 0.19
CA ARG A 254 -16.18 4.71 1.00
C ARG A 254 -15.70 3.31 0.62
N VAL A 255 -15.85 2.36 1.51
CA VAL A 255 -15.41 0.97 1.31
C VAL A 255 -16.59 0.06 1.10
N VAL A 256 -16.46 -0.84 0.12
CA VAL A 256 -17.37 -1.94 -0.14
C VAL A 256 -16.61 -3.26 -0.18
N VAL A 257 -17.32 -4.39 -0.08
CA VAL A 257 -16.74 -5.73 -0.07
C VAL A 257 -17.56 -6.70 -0.91
N GLY A 258 -16.88 -7.63 -1.57
CA GLY A 258 -17.46 -8.85 -2.11
C GLY A 258 -16.62 -10.05 -1.68
N ARG A 259 -17.15 -11.27 -1.86
CA ARG A 259 -16.44 -12.49 -1.48
C ARG A 259 -16.43 -13.54 -2.58
N SER A 260 -15.44 -14.41 -2.54
CA SER A 260 -15.29 -15.57 -3.43
C SER A 260 -14.76 -16.78 -2.67
N LYS A 261 -14.98 -17.99 -3.21
CA LYS A 261 -14.36 -19.22 -2.70
C LYS A 261 -12.91 -19.39 -3.18
N THR A 262 -12.52 -18.71 -4.23
CA THR A 262 -11.17 -18.74 -4.78
C THR A 262 -10.62 -17.32 -4.90
N VAL A 263 -9.29 -17.17 -4.80
CA VAL A 263 -8.64 -15.86 -4.86
C VAL A 263 -8.85 -15.14 -6.18
N ASP A 264 -9.05 -15.89 -7.27
CA ASP A 264 -9.26 -15.34 -8.61
C ASP A 264 -10.73 -15.04 -8.95
N GLY A 265 -11.64 -15.23 -8.00
CA GLY A 265 -13.04 -14.85 -8.12
C GLY A 265 -13.92 -15.96 -8.78
N PRO A 266 -15.12 -15.61 -9.25
CA PRO A 266 -15.70 -14.27 -9.19
C PRO A 266 -16.01 -13.82 -7.76
N TYR A 267 -15.77 -12.54 -7.49
CA TYR A 267 -16.20 -11.91 -6.26
C TYR A 267 -17.62 -11.39 -6.41
N VAL A 268 -18.50 -11.75 -5.48
CA VAL A 268 -19.89 -11.31 -5.47
C VAL A 268 -20.21 -10.57 -4.17
N ASP A 269 -21.10 -9.60 -4.24
CA ASP A 269 -21.63 -8.91 -3.07
C ASP A 269 -22.70 -9.76 -2.34
N ARG A 270 -23.28 -9.24 -1.27
CA ARG A 270 -24.28 -9.94 -0.44
C ARG A 270 -25.57 -10.25 -1.21
N ASP A 271 -25.89 -9.43 -2.23
CA ASP A 271 -27.06 -9.61 -3.08
C ASP A 271 -26.78 -10.49 -4.30
N GLY A 272 -25.53 -11.02 -4.45
CA GLY A 272 -25.11 -11.89 -5.54
C GLY A 272 -24.64 -11.16 -6.80
N ASN A 273 -24.47 -9.83 -6.76
CA ASN A 273 -23.98 -9.08 -7.90
C ASN A 273 -22.45 -9.21 -8.03
N ASP A 274 -21.97 -9.48 -9.25
CA ASP A 274 -20.56 -9.59 -9.55
C ASP A 274 -19.84 -8.23 -9.40
N MET A 275 -18.73 -8.19 -8.69
CA MET A 275 -17.94 -6.97 -8.53
C MET A 275 -17.34 -6.46 -9.85
N ARG A 276 -17.17 -7.30 -10.86
CA ARG A 276 -16.77 -6.87 -12.21
C ARG A 276 -17.84 -6.05 -12.92
N GLU A 277 -19.09 -6.18 -12.48
CA GLU A 277 -20.27 -5.49 -13.01
C GLU A 277 -20.76 -4.38 -12.06
N GLY A 278 -19.96 -3.97 -11.06
CA GLY A 278 -20.28 -2.90 -10.13
C GLY A 278 -20.96 -3.37 -8.83
N GLY A 279 -20.93 -4.66 -8.52
CA GLY A 279 -21.35 -5.21 -7.23
C GLY A 279 -20.45 -4.72 -6.10
N GLY A 280 -20.98 -4.69 -4.88
CA GLY A 280 -20.23 -4.33 -3.67
C GLY A 280 -21.14 -4.05 -2.49
N THR A 281 -21.02 -4.86 -1.43
CA THR A 281 -21.73 -4.65 -0.16
C THR A 281 -21.06 -3.51 0.62
N PRO A 282 -21.80 -2.45 1.04
CA PRO A 282 -21.24 -1.37 1.85
C PRO A 282 -20.62 -1.88 3.17
N VAL A 283 -19.42 -1.38 3.52
CA VAL A 283 -18.73 -1.68 4.78
C VAL A 283 -18.67 -0.44 5.66
N ILE A 284 -18.16 0.68 5.13
CA ILE A 284 -18.03 1.94 5.86
C ILE A 284 -18.02 3.12 4.90
N ALA A 285 -18.56 4.23 5.37
CA ALA A 285 -18.52 5.53 4.70
C ALA A 285 -18.36 6.64 5.75
N GLY A 286 -18.08 7.86 5.32
CA GLY A 286 -18.10 9.03 6.21
C GLY A 286 -19.50 9.29 6.75
N ASP A 287 -19.61 9.52 8.05
CA ASP A 287 -20.84 9.84 8.76
C ASP A 287 -21.17 11.35 8.77
N LYS A 288 -20.27 12.16 8.20
CA LYS A 288 -20.31 13.63 8.16
C LYS A 288 -20.27 14.30 9.54
N LYS A 289 -20.04 13.51 10.61
CA LYS A 289 -19.89 13.98 11.99
C LYS A 289 -18.44 13.83 12.48
N LEU A 290 -17.91 12.63 12.39
CA LEU A 290 -16.53 12.32 12.72
C LEU A 290 -15.65 12.35 11.47
N PHE A 291 -16.14 11.80 10.37
CA PHE A 291 -15.41 11.68 9.11
C PHE A 291 -16.27 12.13 7.92
N GLU A 292 -15.65 12.91 7.04
CA GLU A 292 -16.25 13.29 5.76
C GLU A 292 -16.32 12.10 4.79
N ALA A 293 -15.28 11.30 4.78
CA ALA A 293 -15.12 10.12 3.94
C ALA A 293 -14.11 9.17 4.60
N ILE A 294 -14.21 7.87 4.30
CA ILE A 294 -13.30 6.83 4.81
C ILE A 294 -13.00 5.87 3.66
N GLY A 295 -11.71 5.56 3.44
CA GLY A 295 -11.32 4.62 2.41
C GLY A 295 -9.87 4.16 2.50
N HIS A 296 -9.43 3.45 1.47
CA HIS A 296 -8.14 2.79 1.38
C HIS A 296 -7.88 1.92 2.62
N CYS A 297 -8.58 0.80 2.67
CA CYS A 297 -8.55 -0.06 3.84
C CYS A 297 -7.59 -1.24 3.70
N ALA A 298 -7.24 -1.77 4.86
CA ALA A 298 -6.64 -3.08 5.01
C ALA A 298 -7.36 -3.85 6.13
N ALA A 299 -7.45 -5.16 6.01
CA ALA A 299 -8.17 -6.02 6.94
C ALA A 299 -7.33 -7.26 7.28
N TYR A 300 -7.17 -7.56 8.56
CA TYR A 300 -6.23 -8.58 9.04
C TYR A 300 -6.84 -9.46 10.11
N ASN A 301 -6.38 -10.72 10.19
CA ASN A 301 -6.39 -11.46 11.44
C ASN A 301 -5.01 -11.29 12.10
N MET A 302 -4.95 -10.59 13.23
CA MET A 302 -3.72 -10.36 14.00
C MET A 302 -3.96 -10.68 15.46
N ASN A 303 -3.13 -11.56 16.01
CA ASN A 303 -3.25 -12.01 17.41
C ASN A 303 -4.64 -12.55 17.78
N GLY A 304 -5.34 -13.19 16.84
CA GLY A 304 -6.67 -13.73 17.05
C GLY A 304 -7.79 -12.68 16.99
N GLU A 305 -7.49 -11.45 16.62
CA GLU A 305 -8.46 -10.39 16.38
C GLU A 305 -8.58 -10.09 14.88
N ASP A 306 -9.80 -9.96 14.39
CA ASP A 306 -10.05 -9.46 13.05
C ASP A 306 -10.15 -7.94 13.10
N ILE A 307 -9.22 -7.27 12.41
CA ILE A 307 -8.99 -5.83 12.51
C ILE A 307 -9.11 -5.20 11.15
N TYR A 308 -9.87 -4.12 11.07
CA TYR A 308 -9.95 -3.21 9.94
C TYR A 308 -9.17 -1.94 10.24
N ILE A 309 -8.38 -1.48 9.28
CA ILE A 309 -7.77 -0.15 9.29
C ILE A 309 -8.00 0.57 7.97
N SER A 310 -8.01 1.89 8.01
CA SER A 310 -8.08 2.76 6.82
C SER A 310 -7.63 4.16 7.18
N HIS A 311 -7.64 5.09 6.22
CA HIS A 311 -7.67 6.50 6.58
C HIS A 311 -9.08 7.08 6.50
N GLY A 312 -9.36 8.07 7.33
CA GLY A 312 -10.60 8.84 7.29
C GLY A 312 -10.31 10.33 7.28
N TYR A 313 -11.03 11.09 6.47
CA TYR A 313 -10.93 12.54 6.40
C TYR A 313 -11.70 13.16 7.56
N SER A 314 -10.99 13.53 8.63
CA SER A 314 -11.57 13.97 9.90
C SER A 314 -12.27 15.32 9.79
N VAL A 315 -13.53 15.40 10.22
CA VAL A 315 -14.28 16.66 10.32
C VAL A 315 -13.60 17.59 11.34
N LYS A 316 -13.22 17.06 12.51
CA LYS A 316 -12.51 17.82 13.58
C LYS A 316 -11.20 18.43 13.08
N HIS A 317 -10.48 17.73 12.22
CA HIS A 317 -9.19 18.16 11.68
C HIS A 317 -9.31 18.73 10.25
N LYS A 318 -10.48 19.31 9.90
CA LYS A 318 -10.74 20.02 8.64
C LYS A 318 -10.38 19.20 7.38
N GLY A 319 -10.71 17.92 7.40
CA GLY A 319 -10.47 17.01 6.27
C GLY A 319 -9.05 16.45 6.21
N ALA A 320 -8.22 16.58 7.25
CA ALA A 320 -6.96 15.85 7.34
C ALA A 320 -7.23 14.35 7.45
N ALA A 321 -6.43 13.54 6.76
CA ALA A 321 -6.52 12.09 6.80
C ALA A 321 -5.85 11.55 8.08
N ILE A 322 -6.61 10.81 8.88
CA ILE A 322 -6.13 10.18 10.11
C ILE A 322 -6.46 8.69 10.13
N LEU A 323 -5.74 7.94 10.96
CA LEU A 323 -5.95 6.50 11.12
C LEU A 323 -7.35 6.21 11.68
N VAL A 324 -8.06 5.32 11.01
CA VAL A 324 -9.28 4.69 11.47
C VAL A 324 -8.98 3.22 11.77
N GLN A 325 -9.36 2.74 12.94
CA GLN A 325 -9.22 1.34 13.35
C GLN A 325 -10.56 0.85 13.87
N ARG A 326 -10.98 -0.36 13.46
CA ARG A 326 -12.23 -0.98 13.91
C ARG A 326 -12.04 -2.50 14.06
N PRO A 327 -12.59 -3.13 15.07
CA PRO A 327 -12.77 -4.59 15.09
C PRO A 327 -13.75 -5.00 14.00
N ILE A 328 -13.50 -6.16 13.38
CA ILE A 328 -14.44 -6.80 12.45
C ILE A 328 -15.19 -7.87 13.23
N LYS A 329 -16.52 -7.83 13.18
CA LYS A 329 -17.41 -8.93 13.54
C LYS A 329 -17.99 -9.55 12.30
N TRP A 330 -18.27 -10.83 12.36
CA TRP A 330 -18.85 -11.56 11.24
C TRP A 330 -20.31 -11.90 11.53
N THR A 331 -21.18 -11.58 10.60
CA THR A 331 -22.60 -11.97 10.68
C THR A 331 -22.74 -13.49 10.59
N SER A 332 -23.91 -14.02 10.94
CA SER A 332 -24.19 -15.47 10.86
C SER A 332 -24.10 -16.03 9.43
N ASP A 333 -24.29 -15.17 8.39
CA ASP A 333 -24.11 -15.51 6.99
C ASP A 333 -22.70 -15.15 6.47
N GLY A 334 -21.77 -14.77 7.38
CA GLY A 334 -20.35 -14.61 7.11
C GLY A 334 -19.97 -13.30 6.42
N TRP A 335 -20.66 -12.19 6.63
CA TRP A 335 -20.27 -10.88 6.13
C TRP A 335 -19.61 -10.03 7.22
N PRO A 336 -18.61 -9.21 6.87
CA PRO A 336 -17.94 -8.36 7.84
C PRO A 336 -18.82 -7.17 8.25
N GLU A 337 -18.87 -6.90 9.54
CA GLU A 337 -19.45 -5.70 10.14
C GLU A 337 -18.41 -5.03 11.02
N LEU A 338 -18.23 -3.72 10.86
CA LEU A 338 -17.31 -2.94 11.67
C LEU A 338 -18.00 -2.50 12.97
N VAL A 339 -17.29 -2.69 14.08
CA VAL A 339 -17.79 -2.28 15.41
C VAL A 339 -17.27 -0.87 15.71
N ASP A 340 -18.16 0.02 16.14
CA ASP A 340 -17.76 1.34 16.62
C ASP A 340 -16.96 1.19 17.92
N SER A 341 -15.72 1.67 17.87
CA SER A 341 -14.71 1.78 18.95
C SER A 341 -14.06 0.50 19.45
N LEU A 342 -12.80 0.64 19.65
CA LEU A 342 -12.00 -0.12 20.61
C LEU A 342 -12.30 0.35 22.03
#